data_0644ab26e03e844bcccb9d434834cdde
#
_entry.id   0644ab26e03e844bcccb9d434834cdde
#
_cell.length_a   1.000
_cell.length_b   1.000
_cell.length_c   1.000
_cell.angle_alpha   90.00
_cell.angle_beta   90.00
_cell.angle_gamma   90.00
#
_symmetry.space_group_name_H-M   'P 1'
#
loop_
_entity.id
_entity.type
_entity.pdbx_description
1 polymer ?
#
loop_
_entity_poly.entity_id
_entity_poly.type
_entity_poly.pdbx_seq_one_letter_code
_entity_poly.pdbx_strand_id
1 'polypeptide(L)'
;ALTSYGDLFQSDNDDPPACRVSHVLEGGNAGFASADGKRSWGADKRPGQDTPTAEWRQEDPGTMPAGDVYGGGSPTGVAFYENGALGEKWRGLLLACEAGKNVVFGYLPKADGAGFKLERFDFLTSNKEKEWAGSDFLGGRPTGELKTKFRPSDVCVGPDGALYVADWFDPGVGGHGTRDDAYTGTIYRIAPKGFKSVIPKLDLSTLEGQIAALKSPAVNLRNSGFTRLKAAGAKAVPAVATLLKDGDSFIAARAAWLLAQMGDEGIASVKPWLESKDATQRLVAYRALRRADHDVPAMADRMASDSDAAVRREVALTMRDMPAEKSVPILIKIARQFDGKDRTYLEALGLGSEGKEAQVYAALKPTWDDAFAKIAWRLHPAEAVGDFKARALSSKLSDDQRKLMVTALAFTPAREAAGAMLELAHTQDFPMRDLAKWWLMNRKGNDWKAYDIDGSMKALGIYDPDKVKLVASPMPPAPANAPKLDLARIAALKGDAKRGAIAIGTCYTCHRIGAAGVDFGPDLTTYGKQQTADILIQAIAQPSQTISHGFEGSEVTTTDGLVITGMRLSDSDPLIIKCMGGIVQTVPKKRIASMQKLKGRSLMFEPSMLGLTEQSIADIVAYLKGL
;
A
#
# COMPACT_ATOMS: atom_id res chain seq x y z
N ALA A 1 13.53 -5.64 -1.12
CA ALA A 1 14.76 -5.77 -1.93
C ALA A 1 15.40 -4.40 -2.15
N LEU A 2 16.70 -4.32 -1.95
CA LEU A 2 17.51 -3.11 -2.18
C LEU A 2 18.35 -3.32 -3.44
N THR A 3 18.28 -2.38 -4.37
CA THR A 3 19.09 -2.38 -5.58
C THR A 3 20.49 -1.81 -5.31
N SER A 4 21.47 -2.11 -6.19
CA SER A 4 22.79 -1.47 -6.15
C SER A 4 22.73 0.03 -6.47
N TYR A 5 21.64 0.54 -7.04
CA TYR A 5 21.43 1.99 -7.20
C TYR A 5 20.95 2.65 -5.90
N GLY A 6 20.45 1.88 -4.92
CA GLY A 6 19.94 2.35 -3.65
C GLY A 6 18.42 2.48 -3.60
N ASP A 7 17.69 1.98 -4.59
CA ASP A 7 16.22 1.96 -4.57
C ASP A 7 15.72 0.76 -3.77
N LEU A 8 14.72 0.97 -2.93
CA LEU A 8 14.12 -0.04 -2.07
C LEU A 8 12.73 -0.42 -2.59
N PHE A 9 12.50 -1.72 -2.74
CA PHE A 9 11.19 -2.28 -3.07
C PHE A 9 10.76 -3.27 -1.99
N GLN A 10 9.46 -3.30 -1.73
CA GLN A 10 8.86 -4.24 -0.77
C GLN A 10 7.57 -4.84 -1.33
N SER A 11 7.22 -6.02 -0.83
CA SER A 11 5.86 -6.55 -0.87
C SER A 11 5.18 -6.27 0.46
N ASP A 12 3.88 -6.01 0.44
CA ASP A 12 3.13 -5.57 1.61
C ASP A 12 1.81 -6.33 1.67
N ASN A 13 1.59 -7.00 2.79
CA ASN A 13 0.39 -7.80 3.01
C ASN A 13 -0.71 -6.93 3.58
N ASP A 14 -1.89 -7.06 2.99
CA ASP A 14 -3.11 -6.59 3.60
C ASP A 14 -4.23 -7.59 3.30
N ASP A 15 -4.80 -8.15 4.35
CA ASP A 15 -5.90 -9.12 4.26
C ASP A 15 -7.09 -8.47 3.57
N PRO A 16 -7.73 -9.19 2.64
CA PRO A 16 -8.19 -8.68 1.38
C PRO A 16 -8.75 -7.27 1.49
N PRO A 17 -8.46 -6.31 0.64
CA PRO A 17 -8.33 -6.54 -0.79
C PRO A 17 -7.09 -5.94 -1.45
N ALA A 18 -6.04 -5.55 -0.75
CA ALA A 18 -5.10 -4.60 -1.32
C ALA A 18 -3.60 -4.91 -1.13
N CYS A 19 -3.21 -6.19 -1.13
CA CYS A 19 -1.79 -6.55 -1.19
C CYS A 19 -1.09 -5.87 -2.36
N ARG A 20 0.17 -5.47 -2.17
CA ARG A 20 0.89 -4.66 -3.14
C ARG A 20 2.39 -4.94 -3.21
N VAL A 21 3.01 -4.48 -4.28
CA VAL A 21 4.46 -4.29 -4.39
C VAL A 21 4.74 -2.81 -4.63
N SER A 22 5.61 -2.20 -3.84
CA SER A 22 5.84 -0.75 -3.89
C SER A 22 7.33 -0.39 -3.87
N HIS A 23 7.64 0.79 -4.44
CA HIS A 23 8.91 1.50 -4.24
C HIS A 23 8.80 2.31 -2.95
N VAL A 24 9.81 2.23 -2.09
CA VAL A 24 9.81 2.87 -0.77
C VAL A 24 10.72 4.08 -0.75
N LEU A 25 10.19 5.23 -0.33
CA LEU A 25 10.96 6.44 -0.07
C LEU A 25 11.57 6.41 1.34
N GLU A 26 12.79 6.90 1.49
CA GLU A 26 13.42 7.09 2.79
C GLU A 26 12.58 8.04 3.67
N GLY A 27 12.13 7.54 4.83
CA GLY A 27 11.25 8.28 5.74
C GLY A 27 9.80 8.39 5.29
N GLY A 28 9.41 7.78 4.17
CA GLY A 28 8.06 7.84 3.62
C GLY A 28 7.04 7.04 4.44
N ASN A 29 5.82 7.56 4.54
CA ASN A 29 4.68 6.84 5.10
C ASN A 29 4.03 5.95 4.05
N ALA A 30 3.97 4.66 4.32
CA ALA A 30 3.38 3.66 3.42
C ALA A 30 1.83 3.64 3.45
N GLY A 31 1.18 4.39 4.34
CA GLY A 31 -0.28 4.52 4.41
C GLY A 31 -1.00 3.40 5.16
N PHE A 32 -0.30 2.44 5.75
CA PHE A 32 -0.91 1.30 6.45
C PHE A 32 -1.73 1.73 7.69
N ALA A 33 -1.20 2.63 8.50
CA ALA A 33 -1.87 3.14 9.69
C ALA A 33 -2.13 4.64 9.62
N SER A 34 -3.09 5.15 10.40
CA SER A 34 -3.19 6.58 10.67
C SER A 34 -1.93 7.10 11.34
N ALA A 35 -1.63 8.40 11.22
CA ALA A 35 -0.42 9.00 11.79
C ALA A 35 -0.28 8.75 13.30
N ASP A 36 -1.39 8.66 14.04
CA ASP A 36 -1.42 8.33 15.46
C ASP A 36 -1.48 6.80 15.75
N GLY A 37 -1.49 5.96 14.73
CA GLY A 37 -1.55 4.51 14.84
C GLY A 37 -2.85 3.93 15.42
N LYS A 38 -3.91 4.74 15.59
CA LYS A 38 -5.11 4.36 16.36
C LYS A 38 -6.34 4.06 15.51
N ARG A 39 -6.31 4.41 14.23
CA ARG A 39 -7.47 4.24 13.35
C ARG A 39 -7.16 3.26 12.23
N SER A 40 -8.08 2.33 12.00
CA SER A 40 -8.07 1.51 10.81
C SER A 40 -8.44 2.34 9.57
N TRP A 41 -8.08 1.86 8.38
CA TRP A 41 -8.47 2.48 7.12
C TRP A 41 -10.00 2.62 6.99
N GLY A 42 -10.76 1.65 7.52
CA GLY A 42 -12.22 1.66 7.47
C GLY A 42 -12.85 2.85 8.21
N ALA A 43 -12.22 3.31 9.30
CA ALA A 43 -12.66 4.52 10.01
C ALA A 43 -12.33 5.82 9.24
N ASP A 44 -11.28 5.79 8.45
CA ASP A 44 -10.80 6.93 7.66
C ASP A 44 -11.33 6.93 6.21
N LYS A 45 -12.04 5.87 5.79
CA LYS A 45 -12.64 5.77 4.45
C LYS A 45 -13.70 6.84 4.22
N ARG A 46 -13.44 7.73 3.29
CA ARG A 46 -14.33 8.83 2.92
C ARG A 46 -15.54 8.35 2.13
N PRO A 47 -16.69 9.06 2.20
CA PRO A 47 -17.81 8.77 1.32
C PRO A 47 -17.39 8.78 -0.17
N GLY A 48 -17.72 7.71 -0.89
CA GLY A 48 -17.40 7.55 -2.31
C GLY A 48 -15.99 7.07 -2.64
N GLN A 49 -15.10 6.92 -1.65
CA GLN A 49 -13.75 6.40 -1.85
C GLN A 49 -13.78 4.88 -2.06
N ASP A 50 -13.00 4.37 -3.02
CA ASP A 50 -12.81 2.92 -3.17
C ASP A 50 -11.96 2.33 -2.04
N THR A 51 -12.06 1.02 -1.84
CA THR A 51 -11.38 0.37 -0.71
C THR A 51 -9.86 0.40 -0.83
N PRO A 52 -9.21 0.04 -1.97
CA PRO A 52 -7.76 0.09 -2.08
C PRO A 52 -7.18 1.49 -1.84
N THR A 53 -7.85 2.53 -2.32
CA THR A 53 -7.45 3.94 -2.09
C THR A 53 -7.56 4.32 -0.61
N ALA A 54 -8.63 3.88 0.06
CA ALA A 54 -8.82 4.14 1.50
C ALA A 54 -7.79 3.38 2.34
N GLU A 55 -7.58 2.12 2.05
CA GLU A 55 -6.71 1.21 2.79
C GLU A 55 -5.27 1.70 2.83
N TRP A 56 -4.75 2.12 1.69
CA TRP A 56 -3.42 2.70 1.58
C TRP A 56 -3.40 4.24 1.69
N ARG A 57 -4.50 4.86 2.12
CA ARG A 57 -4.62 6.31 2.35
C ARG A 57 -4.09 7.17 1.20
N GLN A 58 -4.36 6.74 -0.04
CA GLN A 58 -3.75 7.34 -1.22
C GLN A 58 -4.23 8.78 -1.51
N GLU A 59 -5.30 9.22 -0.89
CA GLU A 59 -5.78 10.63 -0.95
C GLU A 59 -5.32 11.47 0.25
N ASP A 60 -4.51 10.90 1.17
CA ASP A 60 -4.01 11.62 2.33
C ASP A 60 -2.65 12.29 2.00
N PRO A 61 -2.44 13.54 2.44
CA PRO A 61 -1.12 14.16 2.31
C PRO A 61 -0.09 13.40 3.14
N GLY A 62 1.12 13.24 2.61
CA GLY A 62 2.19 12.55 3.31
C GLY A 62 2.24 11.05 3.11
N THR A 63 1.36 10.48 2.28
CA THR A 63 1.36 9.05 1.95
C THR A 63 2.03 8.82 0.60
N MET A 64 3.07 7.98 0.55
CA MET A 64 3.73 7.62 -0.71
C MET A 64 2.83 6.76 -1.61
N PRO A 65 3.10 6.74 -2.94
CA PRO A 65 2.34 5.93 -3.88
C PRO A 65 2.27 4.46 -3.47
N ALA A 66 1.10 3.85 -3.63
CA ALA A 66 0.87 2.45 -3.28
C ALA A 66 1.66 1.45 -4.14
N GLY A 67 2.07 1.84 -5.35
CA GLY A 67 2.71 0.95 -6.31
C GLY A 67 1.72 0.06 -7.04
N ASP A 68 2.06 -1.21 -7.24
CA ASP A 68 1.17 -2.20 -7.87
C ASP A 68 0.29 -2.88 -6.81
N VAL A 69 -0.95 -2.44 -6.69
CA VAL A 69 -1.98 -3.04 -5.82
C VAL A 69 -2.69 -4.14 -6.61
N TYR A 70 -2.66 -5.39 -6.10
CA TYR A 70 -3.15 -6.55 -6.84
C TYR A 70 -4.27 -7.33 -6.17
N GLY A 71 -4.80 -6.81 -5.08
CA GLY A 71 -5.90 -7.44 -4.35
C GLY A 71 -5.43 -8.43 -3.28
N GLY A 72 -6.32 -9.28 -2.80
CA GLY A 72 -6.00 -10.27 -1.77
C GLY A 72 -4.85 -11.18 -2.15
N GLY A 73 -4.02 -11.52 -1.20
CA GLY A 73 -2.83 -12.32 -1.41
C GLY A 73 -2.13 -12.67 -0.08
N SER A 74 -0.99 -13.33 -0.18
CA SER A 74 -0.04 -13.56 0.91
C SER A 74 1.36 -13.27 0.40
N PRO A 75 1.71 -11.99 0.20
CA PRO A 75 3.05 -11.62 -0.22
C PRO A 75 4.08 -12.01 0.83
N THR A 76 5.22 -12.47 0.35
CA THR A 76 6.31 -12.95 1.19
C THR A 76 7.64 -12.34 0.72
N GLY A 77 8.67 -13.14 0.46
CA GLY A 77 10.02 -12.67 0.13
C GLY A 77 10.11 -11.89 -1.19
N VAL A 78 11.03 -10.95 -1.23
CA VAL A 78 11.35 -10.15 -2.43
C VAL A 78 12.84 -10.17 -2.72
N ALA A 79 13.21 -10.27 -4.00
CA ALA A 79 14.59 -10.17 -4.45
C ALA A 79 14.73 -9.30 -5.69
N PHE A 80 15.92 -8.75 -5.88
CA PHE A 80 16.24 -8.00 -7.09
C PHE A 80 17.39 -8.69 -7.82
N TYR A 81 17.14 -9.10 -9.07
CA TYR A 81 18.12 -9.77 -9.92
C TYR A 81 18.88 -8.72 -10.75
N GLU A 82 20.14 -8.52 -10.43
CA GLU A 82 20.99 -7.53 -11.10
C GLU A 82 21.87 -8.16 -12.17
N ASN A 83 22.44 -9.33 -11.87
CA ASN A 83 23.28 -10.09 -12.76
C ASN A 83 23.23 -11.58 -12.40
N GLY A 84 23.68 -12.46 -13.29
CA GLY A 84 23.72 -13.91 -13.05
C GLY A 84 23.36 -14.75 -14.28
N ALA A 85 22.93 -15.98 -14.04
CA ALA A 85 22.75 -17.00 -15.06
C ALA A 85 21.57 -16.77 -16.03
N LEU A 86 20.58 -15.95 -15.65
CA LEU A 86 19.41 -15.70 -16.50
C LEU A 86 19.70 -14.79 -17.70
N GLY A 87 20.88 -14.12 -17.70
CA GLY A 87 21.32 -13.25 -18.79
C GLY A 87 20.71 -11.84 -18.76
N GLU A 88 21.11 -11.02 -19.75
CA GLU A 88 20.80 -9.58 -19.80
C GLU A 88 19.33 -9.25 -19.89
N LYS A 89 18.54 -10.08 -20.56
CA LYS A 89 17.09 -9.90 -20.67
C LYS A 89 16.40 -9.71 -19.31
N TRP A 90 16.94 -10.32 -18.27
CA TRP A 90 16.36 -10.31 -16.94
C TRP A 90 17.10 -9.39 -15.95
N ARG A 91 18.10 -8.65 -16.44
CA ARG A 91 18.81 -7.67 -15.62
C ARG A 91 17.86 -6.58 -15.16
N GLY A 92 17.80 -6.33 -13.85
CA GLY A 92 16.86 -5.39 -13.26
C GLY A 92 15.50 -6.00 -12.88
N LEU A 93 15.37 -7.33 -12.89
CA LEU A 93 14.14 -8.01 -12.51
C LEU A 93 13.93 -7.95 -10.99
N LEU A 94 12.83 -7.34 -10.58
CA LEU A 94 12.28 -7.44 -9.23
C LEU A 94 11.37 -8.67 -9.17
N LEU A 95 11.59 -9.52 -8.19
CA LEU A 95 10.82 -10.72 -7.91
C LEU A 95 10.09 -10.55 -6.59
N ALA A 96 8.81 -10.90 -6.55
CA ALA A 96 8.00 -10.87 -5.35
C ALA A 96 7.21 -12.18 -5.22
N CYS A 97 7.48 -12.92 -4.15
CA CYS A 97 6.77 -14.15 -3.85
C CYS A 97 5.37 -13.87 -3.34
N GLU A 98 4.41 -14.67 -3.81
CA GLU A 98 3.00 -14.56 -3.45
C GLU A 98 2.45 -15.97 -3.18
N ALA A 99 2.50 -16.36 -1.92
CA ALA A 99 2.15 -17.71 -1.49
C ALA A 99 0.66 -18.02 -1.70
N GLY A 100 -0.22 -17.02 -1.48
CA GLY A 100 -1.67 -17.18 -1.64
C GLY A 100 -2.10 -17.43 -3.08
N LYS A 101 -1.36 -16.91 -4.06
CA LYS A 101 -1.66 -17.02 -5.49
C LYS A 101 -0.78 -18.03 -6.23
N ASN A 102 0.05 -18.79 -5.52
CA ASN A 102 0.94 -19.80 -6.09
C ASN A 102 1.87 -19.24 -7.19
N VAL A 103 2.41 -18.05 -6.99
CA VAL A 103 3.18 -17.35 -8.01
C VAL A 103 4.37 -16.59 -7.41
N VAL A 104 5.44 -16.51 -8.17
CA VAL A 104 6.45 -15.46 -8.01
C VAL A 104 6.18 -14.44 -9.10
N PHE A 105 5.76 -13.25 -8.71
CA PHE A 105 5.60 -12.13 -9.63
C PHE A 105 6.95 -11.59 -10.08
N GLY A 106 7.02 -11.17 -11.33
CA GLY A 106 8.12 -10.44 -11.90
C GLY A 106 7.73 -9.02 -12.27
N TYR A 107 8.68 -8.09 -12.10
CA TYR A 107 8.58 -6.71 -12.56
C TYR A 107 9.91 -6.30 -13.17
N LEU A 108 9.85 -5.50 -14.23
CA LEU A 108 11.00 -4.73 -14.71
C LEU A 108 10.68 -3.26 -14.43
N PRO A 109 11.06 -2.74 -13.24
CA PRO A 109 10.72 -1.37 -12.85
C PRO A 109 11.20 -0.37 -13.90
N LYS A 110 10.29 0.47 -14.39
CA LYS A 110 10.58 1.54 -15.34
C LYS A 110 10.56 2.87 -14.60
N ALA A 111 11.57 3.70 -14.79
CA ALA A 111 11.56 5.05 -14.26
C ALA A 111 10.31 5.81 -14.72
N ASP A 112 9.62 6.45 -13.78
CA ASP A 112 8.42 7.25 -14.01
C ASP A 112 8.49 8.49 -13.12
N GLY A 113 8.94 9.60 -13.70
CA GLY A 113 9.26 10.80 -12.96
C GLY A 113 10.30 10.55 -11.85
N ALA A 114 9.94 10.86 -10.62
CA ALA A 114 10.78 10.61 -9.44
C ALA A 114 10.60 9.20 -8.86
N GLY A 115 9.70 8.39 -9.40
CA GLY A 115 9.39 7.04 -8.93
C GLY A 115 9.57 5.98 -9.99
N PHE A 116 8.78 4.90 -9.85
CA PHE A 116 8.80 3.77 -10.76
C PHE A 116 7.38 3.32 -11.11
N LYS A 117 7.19 2.98 -12.38
CA LYS A 117 6.05 2.21 -12.84
C LYS A 117 6.36 0.72 -12.69
N LEU A 118 5.48 -0.01 -12.00
CA LEU A 118 5.58 -1.44 -11.77
C LEU A 118 4.49 -2.15 -12.59
N GLU A 119 4.91 -2.88 -13.62
CA GLU A 119 4.01 -3.68 -14.46
C GLU A 119 4.25 -5.15 -14.16
N ARG A 120 3.26 -5.78 -13.47
CA ARG A 120 3.35 -7.15 -13.00
C ARG A 120 3.17 -8.16 -14.12
N PHE A 121 3.93 -9.26 -14.05
CA PHE A 121 3.71 -10.48 -14.81
C PHE A 121 4.00 -11.72 -13.95
N ASP A 122 3.45 -12.86 -14.32
CA ASP A 122 3.72 -14.13 -13.63
C ASP A 122 5.07 -14.67 -14.11
N PHE A 123 6.09 -14.58 -13.27
CA PHE A 123 7.43 -15.07 -13.59
C PHE A 123 7.54 -16.60 -13.44
N LEU A 124 7.04 -17.12 -12.33
CA LEU A 124 7.02 -18.56 -12.01
C LEU A 124 5.70 -18.86 -11.32
N THR A 125 4.92 -19.82 -11.85
CA THR A 125 3.66 -20.22 -11.24
C THR A 125 3.34 -21.68 -11.51
N SER A 126 2.70 -22.33 -10.54
CA SER A 126 2.02 -23.61 -10.73
C SER A 126 0.52 -23.44 -11.06
N ASN A 127 0.04 -22.22 -11.11
CA ASN A 127 -1.38 -21.86 -11.21
C ASN A 127 -1.66 -21.02 -12.46
N LYS A 128 -1.47 -21.62 -13.66
CA LYS A 128 -1.71 -20.92 -14.93
C LYS A 128 -3.15 -20.48 -15.13
N GLU A 129 -4.08 -21.28 -14.67
CA GLU A 129 -5.52 -21.04 -14.77
C GLU A 129 -5.99 -19.93 -13.81
N LYS A 130 -5.11 -19.46 -12.94
CA LYS A 130 -5.40 -18.47 -11.90
C LYS A 130 -6.54 -18.87 -10.97
N GLU A 131 -6.67 -20.16 -10.75
CA GLU A 131 -7.54 -20.72 -9.73
C GLU A 131 -6.78 -20.73 -8.40
N TRP A 132 -7.25 -19.98 -7.43
CA TRP A 132 -6.63 -19.91 -6.11
C TRP A 132 -7.37 -20.83 -5.15
N ALA A 133 -6.76 -22.00 -4.89
CA ALA A 133 -7.30 -22.95 -3.95
C ALA A 133 -6.83 -22.61 -2.53
N GLY A 134 -7.77 -22.46 -1.65
CA GLY A 134 -7.50 -22.16 -0.25
C GLY A 134 -7.11 -20.71 -0.09
N SER A 135 -7.94 -19.98 0.52
CA SER A 135 -7.67 -18.63 0.86
C SER A 135 -7.78 -18.53 2.35
N ASP A 136 -6.67 -18.43 2.93
CA ASP A 136 -6.56 -18.02 4.30
C ASP A 136 -7.06 -16.61 4.49
N PHE A 137 -6.99 -15.80 3.43
CA PHE A 137 -7.62 -14.49 3.43
C PHE A 137 -9.13 -14.54 3.59
N LEU A 138 -9.73 -15.69 3.32
CA LEU A 138 -11.15 -15.92 3.51
C LEU A 138 -11.40 -16.77 4.74
N GLY A 139 -10.32 -17.18 5.45
CA GLY A 139 -10.38 -18.03 6.63
C GLY A 139 -11.05 -19.39 6.36
N GLY A 140 -11.06 -19.87 5.11
CA GLY A 140 -11.65 -21.14 4.71
C GLY A 140 -10.62 -22.25 4.62
N ARG A 141 -10.91 -23.41 5.18
CA ARG A 141 -10.18 -24.63 4.86
C ARG A 141 -10.57 -25.06 3.46
N PRO A 142 -9.63 -25.32 2.53
CA PRO A 142 -9.98 -25.89 1.26
C PRO A 142 -10.68 -27.23 1.49
N THR A 143 -11.88 -27.37 0.93
CA THR A 143 -12.62 -28.61 0.90
C THR A 143 -12.34 -29.24 -0.44
N GLY A 144 -11.42 -30.19 -0.52
CA GLY A 144 -11.09 -30.87 -1.76
C GLY A 144 -9.61 -31.06 -1.99
N GLU A 145 -9.27 -31.71 -3.10
CA GLU A 145 -7.89 -31.92 -3.52
C GLU A 145 -7.30 -30.60 -4.04
N LEU A 146 -6.15 -30.19 -3.51
CA LEU A 146 -5.43 -29.02 -3.99
C LEU A 146 -4.83 -29.29 -5.37
N LYS A 147 -5.22 -28.53 -6.37
CA LYS A 147 -4.70 -28.62 -7.72
C LYS A 147 -3.30 -27.99 -7.86
N THR A 148 -2.92 -27.13 -6.93
CA THR A 148 -1.66 -26.41 -6.95
C THR A 148 -0.91 -26.62 -5.65
N LYS A 149 0.40 -26.89 -5.74
CA LYS A 149 1.26 -27.24 -4.59
C LYS A 149 2.47 -26.30 -4.44
N PHE A 150 2.32 -25.06 -4.87
CA PHE A 150 3.41 -24.08 -4.84
C PHE A 150 3.06 -22.89 -3.93
N ARG A 151 3.80 -22.75 -2.85
CA ARG A 151 3.67 -21.65 -1.88
C ARG A 151 5.00 -20.94 -1.72
N PRO A 152 5.41 -20.09 -2.68
CA PRO A 152 6.71 -19.44 -2.60
C PRO A 152 6.76 -18.53 -1.39
N SER A 153 7.70 -18.79 -0.49
CA SER A 153 7.91 -18.05 0.75
C SER A 153 9.09 -17.08 0.67
N ASP A 154 10.09 -17.40 -0.13
CA ASP A 154 11.23 -16.52 -0.33
C ASP A 154 11.92 -16.80 -1.67
N VAL A 155 12.70 -15.82 -2.14
CA VAL A 155 13.49 -15.90 -3.37
C VAL A 155 14.82 -15.19 -3.20
N CYS A 156 15.89 -15.78 -3.72
CA CYS A 156 17.21 -15.15 -3.73
C CYS A 156 18.01 -15.51 -4.99
N VAL A 157 19.09 -14.77 -5.22
CA VAL A 157 20.07 -15.06 -6.27
C VAL A 157 21.24 -15.78 -5.62
N GLY A 158 21.53 -16.98 -6.11
CA GLY A 158 22.65 -17.79 -5.63
C GLY A 158 24.02 -17.32 -6.15
N PRO A 159 25.11 -17.80 -5.54
CA PRO A 159 26.46 -17.46 -5.98
C PRO A 159 26.83 -17.99 -7.37
N ASP A 160 26.10 -18.99 -7.86
CA ASP A 160 26.19 -19.51 -9.22
C ASP A 160 25.35 -18.69 -10.23
N GLY A 161 24.67 -17.66 -9.77
CA GLY A 161 23.82 -16.78 -10.58
C GLY A 161 22.43 -17.30 -10.90
N ALA A 162 22.08 -18.51 -10.44
CA ALA A 162 20.70 -19.02 -10.55
C ALA A 162 19.79 -18.36 -9.50
N LEU A 163 18.49 -18.37 -9.74
CA LEU A 163 17.49 -18.02 -8.72
C LEU A 163 17.15 -19.26 -7.89
N TYR A 164 16.97 -19.05 -6.60
CA TYR A 164 16.49 -20.07 -5.67
C TYR A 164 15.21 -19.57 -5.05
N VAL A 165 14.14 -20.39 -5.14
CA VAL A 165 12.81 -20.10 -4.60
C VAL A 165 12.51 -21.15 -3.55
N ALA A 166 12.24 -20.72 -2.33
CA ALA A 166 11.77 -21.59 -1.27
C ALA A 166 10.27 -21.77 -1.39
N ASP A 167 9.82 -23.00 -1.49
CA ASP A 167 8.44 -23.41 -1.44
C ASP A 167 8.17 -24.02 -0.07
N TRP A 168 7.40 -23.35 0.69
CA TRP A 168 6.97 -23.82 2.00
C TRP A 168 5.62 -24.53 1.91
N PHE A 169 5.33 -25.33 0.98
CA PHE A 169 3.98 -25.80 0.76
C PHE A 169 3.22 -26.12 2.06
N ASP A 170 2.17 -25.34 2.29
CA ASP A 170 1.14 -25.55 3.31
C ASP A 170 -0.23 -25.42 2.62
N PRO A 171 -1.14 -26.41 2.71
CA PRO A 171 -2.46 -26.32 2.13
C PRO A 171 -3.29 -25.12 2.60
N GLY A 172 -2.98 -24.55 3.76
CA GLY A 172 -3.62 -23.39 4.32
C GLY A 172 -2.62 -22.31 4.70
N VAL A 173 -2.44 -21.25 3.89
CA VAL A 173 -1.60 -20.08 4.18
C VAL A 173 -2.19 -19.31 5.38
N GLY A 174 -1.39 -18.90 6.38
CA GLY A 174 -1.85 -18.23 7.61
C GLY A 174 -2.40 -19.17 8.67
N GLY A 175 -2.62 -20.44 8.35
CA GLY A 175 -2.95 -21.46 9.32
C GLY A 175 -1.71 -21.93 10.06
N HIS A 176 -1.75 -21.97 11.39
CA HIS A 176 -0.63 -22.45 12.20
C HIS A 176 -0.69 -23.95 12.50
N GLY A 177 -1.36 -24.71 11.65
CA GLY A 177 -1.44 -26.16 11.76
C GLY A 177 -0.89 -26.83 10.52
N THR A 178 0.13 -27.71 10.69
CA THR A 178 0.64 -28.55 9.63
C THR A 178 -0.51 -29.38 9.05
N ARG A 179 -0.76 -29.24 7.75
CA ARG A 179 -1.81 -29.99 7.02
C ARG A 179 -1.24 -30.78 5.87
N ASP A 180 0.06 -30.68 5.66
CA ASP A 180 0.81 -31.50 4.71
C ASP A 180 1.61 -32.55 5.50
N ASP A 181 1.01 -33.71 5.72
CA ASP A 181 1.66 -34.84 6.39
C ASP A 181 2.84 -35.40 5.60
N ALA A 182 2.94 -35.08 4.32
CA ALA A 182 4.01 -35.52 3.44
C ALA A 182 5.22 -34.58 3.41
N TYR A 183 5.11 -33.38 4.01
CA TYR A 183 6.18 -32.37 4.05
C TYR A 183 6.79 -32.09 2.68
N THR A 184 5.95 -31.74 1.70
CA THR A 184 6.34 -31.61 0.29
C THR A 184 7.00 -30.29 -0.07
N GLY A 185 7.35 -29.45 0.91
CA GLY A 185 8.13 -28.22 0.71
C GLY A 185 9.44 -28.47 -0.04
N THR A 186 9.80 -27.55 -0.93
CA THR A 186 10.90 -27.74 -1.89
C THR A 186 11.67 -26.43 -2.08
N ILE A 187 12.95 -26.55 -2.40
CA ILE A 187 13.74 -25.43 -2.90
C ILE A 187 13.94 -25.62 -4.40
N TYR A 188 13.35 -24.73 -5.21
CA TYR A 188 13.51 -24.74 -6.66
C TYR A 188 14.71 -23.90 -7.07
N ARG A 189 15.53 -24.42 -7.96
CA ARG A 189 16.56 -23.66 -8.68
C ARG A 189 16.08 -23.34 -10.08
N ILE A 190 16.03 -22.07 -10.42
CA ILE A 190 15.61 -21.56 -11.73
C ILE A 190 16.84 -21.05 -12.47
N ALA A 191 17.12 -21.64 -13.62
CA ALA A 191 18.25 -21.33 -14.48
C ALA A 191 17.94 -21.70 -15.93
N PRO A 192 18.71 -21.21 -16.92
CA PRO A 192 18.53 -21.58 -18.32
C PRO A 192 18.70 -23.09 -18.54
N LYS A 193 18.04 -23.62 -19.57
CA LYS A 193 18.17 -25.03 -19.94
C LYS A 193 19.64 -25.40 -20.19
N GLY A 194 20.09 -26.48 -19.60
CA GLY A 194 21.47 -26.96 -19.70
C GLY A 194 22.45 -26.26 -18.77
N PHE A 195 22.00 -25.35 -17.92
CA PHE A 195 22.84 -24.68 -16.94
C PHE A 195 23.51 -25.67 -15.99
N LYS A 196 24.81 -25.53 -15.83
CA LYS A 196 25.61 -26.29 -14.85
C LYS A 196 25.97 -25.32 -13.71
N SER A 197 25.52 -25.61 -12.50
CA SER A 197 25.86 -24.81 -11.33
C SER A 197 27.36 -24.92 -11.03
N VAL A 198 28.01 -23.78 -10.99
CA VAL A 198 29.40 -23.66 -10.55
C VAL A 198 29.45 -22.61 -9.45
N ILE A 199 29.71 -23.04 -8.23
CA ILE A 199 29.90 -22.12 -7.12
C ILE A 199 31.34 -21.60 -7.19
N PRO A 200 31.55 -20.27 -7.34
CA PRO A 200 32.88 -19.69 -7.39
C PRO A 200 33.66 -19.96 -6.11
N LYS A 201 34.86 -20.47 -6.23
CA LYS A 201 35.81 -20.57 -5.10
C LYS A 201 36.56 -19.24 -5.02
N LEU A 202 36.19 -18.40 -4.07
CA LEU A 202 36.76 -17.07 -3.87
C LEU A 202 37.72 -17.08 -2.69
N ASP A 203 38.97 -16.68 -2.93
CA ASP A 203 39.92 -16.43 -1.85
C ASP A 203 39.73 -14.99 -1.34
N LEU A 204 38.94 -14.84 -0.30
CA LEU A 204 38.64 -13.54 0.31
C LEU A 204 39.80 -12.93 1.10
N SER A 205 40.98 -13.62 1.18
CA SER A 205 42.21 -13.05 1.73
C SER A 205 42.95 -12.17 0.71
N THR A 206 42.66 -12.36 -0.60
CA THR A 206 43.25 -11.58 -1.69
C THR A 206 42.35 -10.45 -2.18
N LEU A 207 42.98 -9.41 -2.74
CA LEU A 207 42.27 -8.28 -3.34
C LEU A 207 41.39 -8.73 -4.52
N GLU A 208 41.90 -9.60 -5.36
CA GLU A 208 41.21 -10.18 -6.51
C GLU A 208 39.94 -10.93 -6.09
N GLY A 209 40.06 -11.78 -5.06
CA GLY A 209 38.93 -12.54 -4.54
C GLY A 209 37.87 -11.65 -3.89
N GLN A 210 38.27 -10.57 -3.23
CA GLN A 210 37.37 -9.58 -2.65
C GLN A 210 36.62 -8.79 -3.74
N ILE A 211 37.31 -8.42 -4.84
CA ILE A 211 36.68 -7.78 -6.01
C ILE A 211 35.70 -8.74 -6.69
N ALA A 212 36.11 -10.01 -6.88
CA ALA A 212 35.23 -11.02 -7.44
C ALA A 212 33.98 -11.23 -6.57
N ALA A 213 34.11 -11.19 -5.25
CA ALA A 213 32.98 -11.22 -4.32
C ALA A 213 32.06 -10.00 -4.47
N LEU A 214 32.60 -8.78 -4.59
CA LEU A 214 31.82 -7.55 -4.82
C LEU A 214 31.00 -7.64 -6.12
N LYS A 215 31.53 -8.31 -7.14
CA LYS A 215 30.84 -8.53 -8.42
C LYS A 215 29.79 -9.65 -8.36
N SER A 216 29.76 -10.46 -7.30
CA SER A 216 28.87 -11.62 -7.19
C SER A 216 27.39 -11.25 -7.37
N PRO A 217 26.59 -12.10 -8.01
CA PRO A 217 25.13 -11.98 -8.01
C PRO A 217 24.50 -12.17 -6.62
N ALA A 218 25.13 -12.95 -5.73
CA ALA A 218 24.62 -13.23 -4.40
C ALA A 218 24.91 -12.09 -3.42
N VAL A 219 23.88 -11.58 -2.75
CA VAL A 219 23.94 -10.40 -1.87
C VAL A 219 24.92 -10.59 -0.71
N ASN A 220 24.92 -11.75 -0.06
CA ASN A 220 25.80 -12.05 1.06
C ASN A 220 27.29 -12.09 0.66
N LEU A 221 27.62 -12.62 -0.53
CA LEU A 221 28.99 -12.57 -1.05
C LEU A 221 29.41 -11.14 -1.41
N ARG A 222 28.50 -10.37 -2.06
CA ARG A 222 28.74 -8.92 -2.32
C ARG A 222 29.08 -8.18 -1.04
N ASN A 223 28.31 -8.40 0.02
CA ASN A 223 28.53 -7.76 1.31
C ASN A 223 29.88 -8.16 1.92
N SER A 224 30.28 -9.43 1.80
CA SER A 224 31.60 -9.91 2.24
C SER A 224 32.74 -9.23 1.49
N GLY A 225 32.64 -9.10 0.18
CA GLY A 225 33.60 -8.35 -0.66
C GLY A 225 33.65 -6.87 -0.28
N PHE A 226 32.48 -6.23 -0.18
CA PHE A 226 32.36 -4.83 0.21
C PHE A 226 33.02 -4.52 1.54
N THR A 227 32.73 -5.29 2.57
CA THR A 227 33.25 -5.08 3.93
C THR A 227 34.77 -5.23 3.97
N ARG A 228 35.34 -6.22 3.28
CA ARG A 228 36.78 -6.47 3.26
C ARG A 228 37.53 -5.40 2.48
N LEU A 229 37.02 -5.02 1.29
CA LEU A 229 37.60 -3.93 0.49
C LEU A 229 37.56 -2.60 1.22
N LYS A 230 36.45 -2.31 1.93
CA LYS A 230 36.34 -1.11 2.78
C LYS A 230 37.42 -1.13 3.89
N ALA A 231 37.62 -2.27 4.54
CA ALA A 231 38.64 -2.42 5.58
C ALA A 231 40.09 -2.30 5.04
N ALA A 232 40.33 -2.66 3.77
CA ALA A 232 41.61 -2.47 3.12
C ALA A 232 41.93 -1.00 2.84
N GLY A 233 40.91 -0.12 2.84
CA GLY A 233 41.06 1.34 2.72
C GLY A 233 41.76 1.77 1.43
N ALA A 234 42.62 2.78 1.51
CA ALA A 234 43.32 3.40 0.37
C ALA A 234 44.03 2.40 -0.54
N LYS A 235 44.53 1.29 0.01
CA LYS A 235 45.24 0.24 -0.77
C LYS A 235 44.35 -0.40 -1.84
N ALA A 236 43.03 -0.48 -1.61
CA ALA A 236 42.10 -1.09 -2.55
C ALA A 236 41.45 -0.05 -3.51
N VAL A 237 41.56 1.25 -3.24
CA VAL A 237 40.94 2.31 -4.08
C VAL A 237 41.29 2.17 -5.55
N PRO A 238 42.58 2.02 -5.98
CA PRO A 238 42.90 1.93 -7.41
C PRO A 238 42.18 0.77 -8.11
N ALA A 239 42.12 -0.39 -7.47
CA ALA A 239 41.48 -1.58 -8.04
C ALA A 239 39.94 -1.44 -8.10
N VAL A 240 39.32 -0.91 -7.02
CA VAL A 240 37.87 -0.68 -6.97
C VAL A 240 37.47 0.41 -7.97
N ALA A 241 38.26 1.47 -8.15
CA ALA A 241 37.98 2.56 -9.10
C ALA A 241 37.91 2.08 -10.56
N THR A 242 38.59 0.99 -10.92
CA THR A 242 38.44 0.41 -12.28
C THR A 242 37.00 -0.05 -12.54
N LEU A 243 36.28 -0.48 -11.50
CA LEU A 243 34.90 -0.97 -11.61
C LEU A 243 33.89 0.13 -11.89
N LEU A 244 34.22 1.42 -11.70
CA LEU A 244 33.36 2.54 -12.13
C LEU A 244 33.12 2.54 -13.64
N LYS A 245 33.96 1.85 -14.42
CA LYS A 245 33.86 1.69 -15.87
C LYS A 245 33.42 0.28 -16.28
N ASP A 246 32.94 -0.54 -15.33
CA ASP A 246 32.43 -1.88 -15.64
C ASP A 246 31.22 -1.76 -16.57
N GLY A 247 31.13 -2.66 -17.54
CA GLY A 247 29.99 -2.70 -18.47
C GLY A 247 28.66 -3.04 -17.80
N ASP A 248 28.70 -3.57 -16.58
CA ASP A 248 27.54 -3.79 -15.73
C ASP A 248 27.34 -2.58 -14.79
N SER A 249 26.29 -1.80 -15.04
CA SER A 249 25.97 -0.59 -14.28
C SER A 249 25.70 -0.86 -12.77
N PHE A 250 25.22 -2.04 -12.41
CA PHE A 250 25.03 -2.40 -11.01
C PHE A 250 26.38 -2.64 -10.31
N ILE A 251 27.35 -3.25 -11.01
CA ILE A 251 28.71 -3.42 -10.47
C ILE A 251 29.37 -2.06 -10.31
N ALA A 252 29.23 -1.19 -11.30
CA ALA A 252 29.77 0.16 -11.21
C ALA A 252 29.14 0.96 -10.06
N ALA A 253 27.85 0.83 -9.82
CA ALA A 253 27.17 1.43 -8.68
C ALA A 253 27.70 0.91 -7.32
N ARG A 254 27.91 -0.42 -7.20
CA ARG A 254 28.53 -1.00 -5.97
C ARG A 254 29.91 -0.42 -5.68
N ALA A 255 30.70 -0.21 -6.75
CA ALA A 255 32.01 0.42 -6.62
C ALA A 255 31.89 1.87 -6.15
N ALA A 256 30.94 2.65 -6.66
CA ALA A 256 30.72 4.02 -6.24
C ALA A 256 30.35 4.14 -4.76
N TRP A 257 29.43 3.27 -4.28
CA TRP A 257 29.06 3.20 -2.86
C TRP A 257 30.25 2.84 -1.95
N LEU A 258 31.10 1.95 -2.42
CA LEU A 258 32.27 1.51 -1.67
C LEU A 258 33.33 2.61 -1.62
N LEU A 259 33.69 3.17 -2.79
CA LEU A 259 34.71 4.23 -2.91
C LEU A 259 34.36 5.44 -2.06
N ALA A 260 33.10 5.89 -2.05
CA ALA A 260 32.67 7.02 -1.22
C ALA A 260 32.95 6.80 0.29
N GLN A 261 33.15 5.56 0.72
CA GLN A 261 33.45 5.19 2.11
C GLN A 261 34.94 4.81 2.35
N MET A 262 35.82 5.08 1.38
CA MET A 262 37.24 4.72 1.44
C MET A 262 38.17 5.95 1.53
N GLY A 263 37.69 7.03 2.11
CA GLY A 263 38.45 8.27 2.31
C GLY A 263 38.53 9.15 1.07
N ASP A 264 39.37 10.18 1.12
CA ASP A 264 39.41 11.27 0.12
C ASP A 264 39.71 10.79 -1.30
N GLU A 265 40.60 9.82 -1.47
CA GLU A 265 40.93 9.26 -2.79
C GLU A 265 39.72 8.55 -3.40
N GLY A 266 38.98 7.79 -2.59
CA GLY A 266 37.75 7.12 -3.01
C GLY A 266 36.66 8.13 -3.35
N ILE A 267 36.45 9.14 -2.53
CA ILE A 267 35.52 10.25 -2.79
C ILE A 267 35.87 10.97 -4.10
N ALA A 268 37.16 11.29 -4.32
CA ALA A 268 37.65 11.93 -5.54
C ALA A 268 37.33 11.09 -6.79
N SER A 269 37.34 9.75 -6.68
CA SER A 269 37.00 8.86 -7.79
C SER A 269 35.51 8.89 -8.15
N VAL A 270 34.62 9.14 -7.17
CA VAL A 270 33.16 9.16 -7.38
C VAL A 270 32.65 10.53 -7.84
N LYS A 271 33.26 11.63 -7.37
CA LYS A 271 32.83 13.02 -7.68
C LYS A 271 32.52 13.29 -9.16
N PRO A 272 33.33 12.82 -10.14
CA PRO A 272 33.04 13.06 -11.56
C PRO A 272 31.66 12.53 -12.02
N TRP A 273 31.11 11.53 -11.32
CA TRP A 273 29.79 11.01 -11.64
C TRP A 273 28.65 11.99 -11.40
N LEU A 274 28.83 12.99 -10.51
CA LEU A 274 27.84 14.06 -10.31
C LEU A 274 27.61 14.90 -11.58
N GLU A 275 28.52 14.83 -12.55
CA GLU A 275 28.46 15.55 -13.83
C GLU A 275 28.22 14.60 -15.03
N SER A 276 27.95 13.34 -14.75
CA SER A 276 27.70 12.36 -15.81
C SER A 276 26.46 12.73 -16.63
N LYS A 277 26.48 12.38 -17.91
CA LYS A 277 25.29 12.43 -18.78
C LYS A 277 24.22 11.42 -18.35
N ASP A 278 24.63 10.33 -17.69
CA ASP A 278 23.74 9.30 -17.16
C ASP A 278 23.16 9.73 -15.80
N ALA A 279 21.85 9.90 -15.75
CA ALA A 279 21.12 10.28 -14.53
C ALA A 279 21.29 9.24 -13.41
N THR A 280 21.39 7.96 -13.75
CA THR A 280 21.59 6.89 -12.75
C THR A 280 22.95 7.04 -12.06
N GLN A 281 24.00 7.38 -12.82
CA GLN A 281 25.30 7.66 -12.23
C GLN A 281 25.27 8.87 -11.31
N ARG A 282 24.59 9.97 -11.72
CA ARG A 282 24.45 11.17 -10.89
C ARG A 282 23.69 10.85 -9.59
N LEU A 283 22.61 10.08 -9.70
CA LEU A 283 21.80 9.64 -8.55
C LEU A 283 22.63 8.80 -7.56
N VAL A 284 23.34 7.79 -8.07
CA VAL A 284 24.19 6.92 -7.23
C VAL A 284 25.33 7.72 -6.58
N ALA A 285 25.99 8.60 -7.33
CA ALA A 285 27.05 9.43 -6.77
C ALA A 285 26.52 10.36 -5.67
N TYR A 286 25.37 11.00 -5.89
CA TYR A 286 24.74 11.85 -4.88
C TYR A 286 24.47 11.08 -3.60
N ARG A 287 23.80 9.91 -3.70
CA ARG A 287 23.50 9.03 -2.57
C ARG A 287 24.75 8.57 -1.84
N ALA A 288 25.76 8.12 -2.57
CA ALA A 288 27.00 7.60 -2.01
C ALA A 288 27.80 8.69 -1.27
N LEU A 289 27.91 9.88 -1.85
CA LEU A 289 28.61 11.03 -1.25
C LEU A 289 27.83 11.62 -0.08
N ARG A 290 26.50 11.67 -0.15
CA ARG A 290 25.64 12.02 0.99
C ARG A 290 25.88 11.08 2.17
N ARG A 291 25.95 9.76 1.91
CA ARG A 291 26.22 8.75 2.93
C ARG A 291 27.61 8.91 3.56
N ALA A 292 28.57 9.43 2.82
CA ALA A 292 29.92 9.74 3.29
C ALA A 292 30.01 11.11 3.98
N ASP A 293 28.90 11.84 4.10
CA ASP A 293 28.82 13.20 4.66
C ASP A 293 29.78 14.20 3.95
N HIS A 294 29.95 14.03 2.62
CA HIS A 294 30.87 14.85 1.85
C HIS A 294 30.17 16.07 1.27
N ASP A 295 30.45 17.26 1.83
CA ASP A 295 29.97 18.57 1.39
C ASP A 295 28.49 18.59 0.94
N VAL A 296 27.65 17.99 1.77
CA VAL A 296 26.23 17.73 1.46
C VAL A 296 25.48 19.02 1.10
N PRO A 297 25.67 20.17 1.79
CA PRO A 297 24.93 21.40 1.44
C PRO A 297 25.25 21.92 0.03
N ALA A 298 26.51 22.01 -0.34
CA ALA A 298 26.90 22.52 -1.66
C ALA A 298 26.52 21.56 -2.78
N MET A 299 26.66 20.26 -2.53
CA MET A 299 26.23 19.23 -3.47
C MET A 299 24.71 19.28 -3.68
N ALA A 300 23.93 19.41 -2.61
CA ALA A 300 22.48 19.50 -2.67
C ALA A 300 22.01 20.76 -3.42
N ASP A 301 22.59 21.92 -3.15
CA ASP A 301 22.24 23.17 -3.83
C ASP A 301 22.46 23.08 -5.36
N ARG A 302 23.57 22.45 -5.78
CA ARG A 302 23.85 22.19 -7.19
C ARG A 302 22.85 21.20 -7.81
N MET A 303 22.62 20.07 -7.15
CA MET A 303 21.79 18.99 -7.69
C MET A 303 20.28 19.26 -7.58
N ALA A 304 19.87 20.28 -6.85
CA ALA A 304 18.48 20.74 -6.77
C ALA A 304 17.91 21.17 -8.14
N SER A 305 18.76 21.50 -9.11
CA SER A 305 18.38 21.89 -10.47
C SER A 305 18.69 20.79 -11.50
N ASP A 306 18.96 19.57 -11.07
CA ASP A 306 19.24 18.45 -11.98
C ASP A 306 18.05 18.22 -12.92
N SER A 307 18.35 17.85 -14.17
CA SER A 307 17.31 17.56 -15.16
C SER A 307 16.45 16.35 -14.81
N ASP A 308 17.00 15.41 -14.04
CA ASP A 308 16.32 14.19 -13.65
C ASP A 308 15.52 14.35 -12.34
N ALA A 309 14.26 13.92 -12.36
CA ALA A 309 13.35 14.05 -11.22
C ALA A 309 13.75 13.15 -10.04
N ALA A 310 14.34 11.97 -10.28
CA ALA A 310 14.79 11.09 -9.21
C ALA A 310 16.02 11.67 -8.48
N VAL A 311 16.89 12.38 -9.17
CA VAL A 311 18.00 13.10 -8.52
C VAL A 311 17.46 14.22 -7.63
N ARG A 312 16.52 15.04 -8.14
CA ARG A 312 15.89 16.10 -7.33
C ARG A 312 15.11 15.54 -6.14
N ARG A 313 14.48 14.37 -6.29
CA ARG A 313 13.85 13.62 -5.18
C ARG A 313 14.85 13.36 -4.05
N GLU A 314 16.04 12.83 -4.35
CA GLU A 314 17.05 12.54 -3.34
C GLU A 314 17.54 13.82 -2.64
N VAL A 315 17.66 14.91 -3.40
CA VAL A 315 17.98 16.22 -2.80
C VAL A 315 16.87 16.64 -1.83
N ALA A 316 15.60 16.52 -2.23
CA ALA A 316 14.47 16.87 -1.37
C ALA A 316 14.49 16.05 -0.06
N LEU A 317 14.67 14.72 -0.14
CA LEU A 317 14.78 13.85 1.03
C LEU A 317 15.95 14.23 1.95
N THR A 318 17.06 14.66 1.38
CA THR A 318 18.22 15.13 2.16
C THR A 318 17.90 16.39 2.98
N MET A 319 16.99 17.25 2.49
CA MET A 319 16.64 18.51 3.16
C MET A 319 15.89 18.31 4.46
N ARG A 320 15.30 17.13 4.71
CA ARG A 320 14.57 16.82 5.95
C ARG A 320 15.41 17.09 7.19
N ASP A 321 16.63 16.60 7.20
CA ASP A 321 17.52 16.64 8.36
C ASP A 321 18.45 17.89 8.39
N MET A 322 18.23 18.81 7.44
CA MET A 322 19.02 20.05 7.35
C MET A 322 18.31 21.26 7.96
N PRO A 323 19.05 22.19 8.58
CA PRO A 323 18.48 23.44 9.10
C PRO A 323 17.74 24.25 8.03
N ALA A 324 16.70 24.97 8.43
CA ALA A 324 15.82 25.70 7.52
C ALA A 324 16.55 26.73 6.65
N GLU A 325 17.55 27.41 7.21
CA GLU A 325 18.35 28.46 6.54
C GLU A 325 19.05 27.90 5.28
N LYS A 326 19.46 26.62 5.33
CA LYS A 326 20.14 25.95 4.22
C LYS A 326 19.17 25.21 3.31
N SER A 327 18.13 24.60 3.89
CA SER A 327 17.24 23.71 3.16
C SER A 327 16.09 24.41 2.43
N VAL A 328 15.50 25.48 3.01
CA VAL A 328 14.34 26.16 2.40
C VAL A 328 14.66 26.73 1.00
N PRO A 329 15.79 27.41 0.75
CA PRO A 329 16.12 27.87 -0.60
C PRO A 329 16.21 26.72 -1.62
N ILE A 330 16.77 25.57 -1.21
CA ILE A 330 16.90 24.37 -2.03
C ILE A 330 15.53 23.75 -2.31
N LEU A 331 14.68 23.62 -1.28
CA LEU A 331 13.31 23.10 -1.42
C LEU A 331 12.46 23.95 -2.38
N ILE A 332 12.62 25.30 -2.33
CA ILE A 332 11.94 26.20 -3.27
C ILE A 332 12.39 25.95 -4.72
N LYS A 333 13.69 25.73 -4.95
CA LYS A 333 14.20 25.39 -6.30
C LYS A 333 13.58 24.10 -6.80
N ILE A 334 13.48 23.07 -5.95
CA ILE A 334 12.88 21.79 -6.26
C ILE A 334 11.37 21.94 -6.50
N ALA A 335 10.66 22.65 -5.63
CA ALA A 335 9.22 22.86 -5.71
C ALA A 335 8.79 23.53 -7.03
N ARG A 336 9.57 24.50 -7.53
CA ARG A 336 9.30 25.18 -8.80
C ARG A 336 9.44 24.30 -10.04
N GLN A 337 10.00 23.09 -9.90
CA GLN A 337 10.15 22.11 -10.97
C GLN A 337 9.13 20.97 -10.85
N PHE A 338 8.19 21.07 -9.92
CA PHE A 338 7.11 20.09 -9.80
C PHE A 338 6.13 20.22 -10.97
N ASP A 339 5.87 19.13 -11.66
CA ASP A 339 5.00 19.07 -12.85
C ASP A 339 3.49 19.09 -12.54
N GLY A 340 3.13 19.11 -11.26
CA GLY A 340 1.75 19.02 -10.79
C GLY A 340 1.16 17.61 -10.83
N LYS A 341 1.92 16.56 -11.18
CA LYS A 341 1.40 15.19 -11.35
C LYS A 341 2.17 14.13 -10.58
N ASP A 342 3.49 14.21 -10.56
CA ASP A 342 4.36 13.20 -9.97
C ASP A 342 4.19 13.13 -8.45
N ARG A 343 3.44 12.12 -8.00
CA ARG A 343 3.17 11.92 -6.57
C ARG A 343 4.43 11.58 -5.77
N THR A 344 5.34 10.79 -6.33
CA THR A 344 6.60 10.45 -5.66
C THR A 344 7.45 11.68 -5.40
N TYR A 345 7.51 12.58 -6.39
CA TYR A 345 8.20 13.85 -6.25
C TYR A 345 7.57 14.74 -5.16
N LEU A 346 6.24 14.85 -5.19
CA LEU A 346 5.48 15.64 -4.23
C LEU A 346 5.69 15.17 -2.79
N GLU A 347 5.67 13.86 -2.57
CA GLU A 347 5.88 13.31 -1.23
C GLU A 347 7.32 13.48 -0.75
N ALA A 348 8.30 13.33 -1.64
CA ALA A 348 9.70 13.62 -1.29
C ALA A 348 9.92 15.10 -0.93
N LEU A 349 9.30 16.02 -1.68
CA LEU A 349 9.30 17.44 -1.35
C LEU A 349 8.67 17.71 0.01
N GLY A 350 7.54 17.06 0.31
CA GLY A 350 6.88 17.18 1.60
C GLY A 350 7.72 16.66 2.76
N LEU A 351 8.38 15.50 2.58
CA LEU A 351 9.31 14.94 3.58
C LEU A 351 10.49 15.90 3.85
N GLY A 352 11.07 16.46 2.79
CA GLY A 352 12.14 17.45 2.92
C GLY A 352 11.72 18.73 3.63
N SER A 353 10.42 19.04 3.55
CA SER A 353 9.83 20.27 4.12
C SER A 353 9.36 20.10 5.58
N GLU A 354 9.51 18.91 6.18
CA GLU A 354 9.09 18.69 7.57
C GLU A 354 9.70 19.74 8.53
N GLY A 355 8.81 20.43 9.29
CA GLY A 355 9.16 21.53 10.17
C GLY A 355 9.50 22.86 9.46
N LYS A 356 9.30 22.94 8.13
CA LYS A 356 9.61 24.12 7.28
C LYS A 356 8.44 24.47 6.36
N GLU A 357 7.30 23.82 6.55
CA GLU A 357 6.13 23.88 5.67
C GLU A 357 5.66 25.33 5.46
N ALA A 358 5.59 26.12 6.54
CA ALA A 358 5.16 27.51 6.49
C ALA A 358 6.10 28.39 5.64
N GLN A 359 7.39 28.18 5.74
CA GLN A 359 8.41 28.96 5.00
C GLN A 359 8.37 28.63 3.51
N VAL A 360 8.29 27.34 3.16
CA VAL A 360 8.19 26.89 1.76
C VAL A 360 6.87 27.37 1.16
N TYR A 361 5.76 27.25 1.87
CA TYR A 361 4.46 27.75 1.47
C TYR A 361 4.49 29.27 1.19
N ALA A 362 4.97 30.06 2.12
CA ALA A 362 5.03 31.52 2.01
C ALA A 362 5.82 31.98 0.78
N ALA A 363 6.92 31.30 0.47
CA ALA A 363 7.78 31.63 -0.67
C ALA A 363 7.15 31.29 -2.03
N LEU A 364 6.25 30.31 -2.09
CA LEU A 364 5.60 29.84 -3.32
C LEU A 364 4.19 30.43 -3.53
N LYS A 365 3.52 30.86 -2.47
CA LYS A 365 2.16 31.37 -2.48
C LYS A 365 1.86 32.46 -3.53
N PRO A 366 2.78 33.40 -3.85
CA PRO A 366 2.49 34.44 -4.85
C PRO A 366 2.13 33.90 -6.24
N THR A 367 2.54 32.66 -6.56
CA THR A 367 2.21 31.99 -7.83
C THR A 367 1.30 30.80 -7.56
N TRP A 368 0.02 31.07 -7.33
CA TRP A 368 -0.97 30.00 -7.04
C TRP A 368 -1.52 29.43 -8.34
N ASP A 369 -1.01 28.29 -8.75
CA ASP A 369 -1.49 27.44 -9.84
C ASP A 369 -1.91 26.05 -9.32
N ASP A 370 -2.26 25.14 -10.21
CA ASP A 370 -2.67 23.76 -9.84
C ASP A 370 -1.52 22.93 -9.26
N ALA A 371 -0.28 23.17 -9.70
CA ALA A 371 0.88 22.49 -9.15
C ALA A 371 1.11 22.95 -7.70
N PHE A 372 1.10 24.26 -7.47
CA PHE A 372 1.23 24.79 -6.13
C PHE A 372 0.07 24.41 -5.21
N ALA A 373 -1.17 24.31 -5.73
CA ALA A 373 -2.30 23.84 -4.94
C ALA A 373 -2.06 22.44 -4.34
N LYS A 374 -1.40 21.54 -5.07
CA LYS A 374 -1.00 20.21 -4.59
C LYS A 374 0.16 20.28 -3.59
N ILE A 375 1.14 21.16 -3.82
CA ILE A 375 2.21 21.42 -2.85
C ILE A 375 1.61 21.97 -1.55
N ALA A 376 0.73 22.97 -1.63
CA ALA A 376 0.06 23.55 -0.46
C ALA A 376 -0.76 22.48 0.30
N TRP A 377 -1.49 21.63 -0.41
CA TRP A 377 -2.20 20.50 0.16
C TRP A 377 -1.23 19.52 0.88
N ARG A 378 -0.10 19.21 0.26
CA ARG A 378 0.89 18.29 0.87
C ARG A 378 1.54 18.90 2.12
N LEU A 379 1.81 20.18 2.13
CA LEU A 379 2.43 20.88 3.24
C LEU A 379 1.44 21.28 4.35
N HIS A 380 0.21 21.62 3.99
CA HIS A 380 -0.92 22.05 4.83
C HIS A 380 -0.56 22.83 6.10
N PRO A 381 0.27 23.89 6.01
CA PRO A 381 0.64 24.68 7.18
C PRO A 381 -0.56 25.49 7.71
N ALA A 382 -0.50 25.88 8.99
CA ALA A 382 -1.57 26.67 9.62
C ALA A 382 -1.81 28.02 8.93
N GLU A 383 -0.76 28.62 8.40
CA GLU A 383 -0.77 29.89 7.66
C GLU A 383 -1.58 29.82 6.34
N ALA A 384 -1.82 28.62 5.82
CA ALA A 384 -2.58 28.41 4.61
C ALA A 384 -4.10 28.28 4.83
N VAL A 385 -4.58 28.19 6.07
CA VAL A 385 -5.98 27.93 6.41
C VAL A 385 -6.93 28.92 5.75
N GLY A 386 -6.61 30.22 5.77
CA GLY A 386 -7.42 31.26 5.12
C GLY A 386 -7.54 31.06 3.62
N ASP A 387 -6.45 30.70 2.95
CA ASP A 387 -6.41 30.45 1.51
C ASP A 387 -7.15 29.15 1.16
N PHE A 388 -6.99 28.09 1.95
CA PHE A 388 -7.73 26.84 1.76
C PHE A 388 -9.24 27.04 1.87
N LYS A 389 -9.70 27.75 2.91
CA LYS A 389 -11.12 28.09 3.08
C LYS A 389 -11.68 28.91 1.90
N ALA A 390 -10.97 29.98 1.53
CA ALA A 390 -11.40 30.85 0.44
C ALA A 390 -11.51 30.08 -0.89
N ARG A 391 -10.56 29.20 -1.17
CA ARG A 391 -10.57 28.37 -2.38
C ARG A 391 -11.63 27.26 -2.32
N ALA A 392 -11.84 26.63 -1.18
CA ALA A 392 -12.92 25.65 -1.00
C ALA A 392 -14.30 26.26 -1.32
N LEU A 393 -14.52 27.52 -0.94
CA LEU A 393 -15.77 28.26 -1.20
C LEU A 393 -15.88 28.82 -2.62
N SER A 394 -14.78 28.87 -3.39
CA SER A 394 -14.75 29.50 -4.70
C SER A 394 -15.53 28.70 -5.75
N SER A 395 -16.61 29.27 -6.27
CA SER A 395 -17.37 28.69 -7.39
C SER A 395 -16.63 28.69 -8.73
N LYS A 396 -15.46 29.36 -8.81
CA LYS A 396 -14.60 29.38 -10.00
C LYS A 396 -13.73 28.13 -10.12
N LEU A 397 -13.61 27.35 -9.04
CA LEU A 397 -12.82 26.12 -9.00
C LEU A 397 -13.70 24.90 -9.22
N SER A 398 -13.13 23.86 -9.84
CA SER A 398 -13.78 22.56 -9.95
C SER A 398 -13.99 21.91 -8.58
N ASP A 399 -14.91 20.96 -8.51
CA ASP A 399 -15.16 20.23 -7.27
C ASP A 399 -13.93 19.47 -6.77
N ASP A 400 -13.10 18.93 -7.66
CA ASP A 400 -11.84 18.28 -7.28
C ASP A 400 -10.82 19.26 -6.66
N GLN A 401 -10.69 20.45 -7.25
CA GLN A 401 -9.82 21.51 -6.70
C GLN A 401 -10.34 21.99 -5.33
N ARG A 402 -11.65 22.10 -5.17
CA ARG A 402 -12.29 22.47 -3.89
C ARG A 402 -12.15 21.36 -2.86
N LYS A 403 -12.36 20.08 -3.25
CA LYS A 403 -12.16 18.88 -2.40
C LYS A 403 -10.73 18.80 -1.90
N LEU A 404 -9.74 19.12 -2.73
CA LEU A 404 -8.34 19.16 -2.34
C LEU A 404 -8.10 20.14 -1.18
N MET A 405 -8.73 21.33 -1.23
CA MET A 405 -8.61 22.34 -0.18
C MET A 405 -9.33 21.94 1.11
N VAL A 406 -10.51 21.32 1.01
CA VAL A 406 -11.21 20.75 2.17
C VAL A 406 -10.35 19.65 2.83
N THR A 407 -9.69 18.81 2.04
CA THR A 407 -8.80 17.79 2.56
C THR A 407 -7.56 18.42 3.23
N ALA A 408 -6.96 19.46 2.64
CA ALA A 408 -5.84 20.17 3.27
C ALA A 408 -6.23 20.72 4.66
N LEU A 409 -7.40 21.36 4.78
CA LEU A 409 -7.94 21.82 6.08
C LEU A 409 -8.06 20.66 7.08
N ALA A 410 -8.55 19.50 6.64
CA ALA A 410 -8.76 18.34 7.51
C ALA A 410 -7.46 17.77 8.09
N PHE A 411 -6.33 17.96 7.40
CA PHE A 411 -5.01 17.51 7.87
C PHE A 411 -4.20 18.60 8.56
N THR A 412 -4.71 19.84 8.63
CA THR A 412 -4.07 20.93 9.36
C THR A 412 -4.46 20.86 10.84
N PRO A 413 -3.53 20.60 11.79
CA PRO A 413 -3.85 20.38 13.20
C PRO A 413 -4.00 21.72 13.97
N ALA A 414 -4.56 22.75 13.34
CA ALA A 414 -4.75 24.08 13.92
C ALA A 414 -6.23 24.33 14.28
N ARG A 415 -6.47 25.14 15.32
CA ARG A 415 -7.82 25.57 15.74
C ARG A 415 -8.56 26.30 14.61
N GLU A 416 -7.83 27.11 13.86
CA GLU A 416 -8.33 27.88 12.73
C GLU A 416 -8.84 26.95 11.61
N ALA A 417 -8.18 25.81 11.39
CA ALA A 417 -8.61 24.82 10.41
C ALA A 417 -9.92 24.14 10.84
N ALA A 418 -10.03 23.79 12.12
CA ALA A 418 -11.27 23.27 12.69
C ALA A 418 -12.42 24.31 12.58
N GLY A 419 -12.15 25.58 12.85
CA GLY A 419 -13.08 26.68 12.67
C GLY A 419 -13.53 26.85 11.23
N ALA A 420 -12.59 26.83 10.29
CA ALA A 420 -12.87 26.88 8.86
C ALA A 420 -13.76 25.68 8.42
N MET A 421 -13.47 24.48 8.91
CA MET A 421 -14.27 23.29 8.60
C MET A 421 -15.69 23.38 9.18
N LEU A 422 -15.87 23.98 10.38
CA LEU A 422 -17.18 24.25 10.97
C LEU A 422 -17.99 25.22 10.08
N GLU A 423 -17.37 26.29 9.59
CA GLU A 423 -18.01 27.23 8.67
C GLU A 423 -18.45 26.53 7.37
N LEU A 424 -17.56 25.72 6.75
CA LEU A 424 -17.89 24.95 5.54
C LEU A 424 -19.06 23.99 5.78
N ALA A 425 -19.08 23.29 6.91
CA ALA A 425 -20.16 22.38 7.27
C ALA A 425 -21.49 23.10 7.60
N HIS A 426 -21.44 24.35 8.01
CA HIS A 426 -22.62 25.17 8.31
C HIS A 426 -23.18 25.86 7.07
N THR A 427 -22.37 26.17 6.06
CA THR A 427 -22.79 26.88 4.84
C THR A 427 -23.76 26.05 4.01
N GLN A 428 -25.02 26.51 3.88
CA GLN A 428 -26.12 25.73 3.29
C GLN A 428 -25.86 25.32 1.83
N ASP A 429 -25.34 26.23 1.01
CA ASP A 429 -25.14 26.02 -0.43
C ASP A 429 -23.75 25.51 -0.77
N PHE A 430 -22.99 25.07 0.23
CA PHE A 430 -21.66 24.47 -0.01
C PHE A 430 -21.79 23.03 -0.51
N PRO A 431 -21.37 22.70 -1.75
CA PRO A 431 -21.58 21.38 -2.35
C PRO A 431 -20.94 20.23 -1.58
N MET A 432 -19.86 20.51 -0.82
CA MET A 432 -19.13 19.51 -0.03
C MET A 432 -19.43 19.63 1.47
N ARG A 433 -20.58 20.15 1.82
CA ARG A 433 -21.02 20.30 3.21
C ARG A 433 -20.99 18.99 3.98
N ASP A 434 -21.46 17.91 3.38
CA ASP A 434 -21.45 16.58 4.02
C ASP A 434 -20.04 16.04 4.20
N LEU A 435 -19.13 16.29 3.28
CA LEU A 435 -17.71 15.95 3.43
C LEU A 435 -17.07 16.75 4.57
N ALA A 436 -17.35 18.05 4.68
CA ALA A 436 -16.86 18.88 5.78
C ALA A 436 -17.38 18.37 7.13
N LYS A 437 -18.66 18.01 7.21
CA LYS A 437 -19.26 17.38 8.40
C LYS A 437 -18.59 16.04 8.73
N TRP A 438 -18.32 15.20 7.72
CA TRP A 438 -17.62 13.94 7.89
C TRP A 438 -16.22 14.16 8.48
N TRP A 439 -15.47 15.15 7.99
CA TRP A 439 -14.15 15.49 8.51
C TRP A 439 -14.20 15.99 9.96
N LEU A 440 -15.17 16.81 10.33
CA LEU A 440 -15.37 17.22 11.73
C LEU A 440 -15.57 16.00 12.64
N MET A 441 -16.42 15.05 12.23
CA MET A 441 -16.68 13.83 12.98
C MET A 441 -15.45 12.93 13.07
N ASN A 442 -14.64 12.87 12.02
CA ASN A 442 -13.41 12.09 11.99
C ASN A 442 -12.31 12.72 12.86
N ARG A 443 -12.10 14.04 12.75
CA ARG A 443 -10.97 14.73 13.38
C ARG A 443 -11.18 15.14 14.83
N LYS A 444 -12.42 15.26 15.31
CA LYS A 444 -12.71 15.65 16.69
C LYS A 444 -12.12 14.73 17.77
N GLY A 445 -11.88 13.47 17.45
CA GLY A 445 -11.32 12.47 18.38
C GLY A 445 -9.78 12.36 18.31
N ASN A 446 -9.13 13.06 17.39
CA ASN A 446 -7.69 13.00 17.17
C ASN A 446 -7.05 14.40 17.04
N ASP A 447 -6.75 14.87 15.84
CA ASP A 447 -5.99 16.10 15.63
C ASP A 447 -6.67 17.36 16.20
N TRP A 448 -8.00 17.38 16.28
CA TRP A 448 -8.79 18.50 16.81
C TRP A 448 -9.41 18.22 18.19
N LYS A 449 -8.96 17.19 18.88
CA LYS A 449 -9.50 16.78 20.18
C LYS A 449 -9.52 17.91 21.23
N ALA A 450 -8.60 18.86 21.13
CA ALA A 450 -8.48 19.98 22.07
C ALA A 450 -9.46 21.13 21.81
N TYR A 451 -10.30 21.10 20.74
CA TYR A 451 -11.00 22.28 20.24
C TYR A 451 -12.51 22.30 20.45
N ASP A 452 -13.08 21.44 21.30
CA ASP A 452 -14.51 21.33 21.57
C ASP A 452 -15.38 21.36 20.31
N ILE A 453 -15.08 20.47 19.38
CA ILE A 453 -15.81 20.37 18.11
C ILE A 453 -17.27 19.98 18.33
N ASP A 454 -17.57 19.13 19.32
CA ASP A 454 -18.94 18.69 19.61
C ASP A 454 -19.82 19.84 20.07
N GLY A 455 -19.34 20.68 21.01
CA GLY A 455 -20.06 21.87 21.44
C GLY A 455 -20.30 22.85 20.31
N SER A 456 -19.27 23.09 19.48
CA SER A 456 -19.36 23.97 18.31
C SER A 456 -20.35 23.46 17.26
N MET A 457 -20.32 22.15 16.94
CA MET A 457 -21.27 21.54 16.00
C MET A 457 -22.72 21.62 16.51
N LYS A 458 -22.91 21.41 17.82
CA LYS A 458 -24.23 21.52 18.46
C LYS A 458 -24.74 22.95 18.42
N ALA A 459 -23.92 23.93 18.75
CA ALA A 459 -24.28 25.35 18.72
C ALA A 459 -24.67 25.83 17.32
N LEU A 460 -23.98 25.36 16.29
CA LEU A 460 -24.23 25.68 14.88
C LEU A 460 -25.34 24.83 14.24
N GLY A 461 -25.94 23.89 14.95
CA GLY A 461 -26.95 22.97 14.41
C GLY A 461 -26.44 21.98 13.35
N ILE A 462 -25.12 21.78 13.25
CA ILE A 462 -24.51 20.85 12.31
C ILE A 462 -24.74 19.39 12.78
N TYR A 463 -24.53 19.14 14.07
CA TYR A 463 -24.69 17.82 14.70
C TYR A 463 -24.96 17.98 16.18
N ASP A 464 -26.01 17.31 16.66
CA ASP A 464 -26.33 17.22 18.09
C ASP A 464 -26.38 15.74 18.50
N PRO A 465 -25.44 15.26 19.33
CA PRO A 465 -25.42 13.88 19.77
C PRO A 465 -26.67 13.46 20.55
N ASP A 466 -27.39 14.44 21.14
CA ASP A 466 -28.64 14.19 21.87
C ASP A 466 -29.85 13.99 20.93
N LYS A 467 -29.75 14.51 19.71
CA LYS A 467 -30.81 14.45 18.68
C LYS A 467 -30.51 13.45 17.55
N VAL A 468 -29.42 12.68 17.66
CA VAL A 468 -29.10 11.67 16.64
C VAL A 468 -30.22 10.65 16.55
N LYS A 469 -30.84 10.55 15.39
CA LYS A 469 -31.81 9.49 15.09
C LYS A 469 -31.04 8.22 14.81
N LEU A 470 -31.13 7.26 15.71
CA LEU A 470 -30.61 5.91 15.48
C LEU A 470 -31.75 5.05 14.94
N VAL A 471 -31.41 4.15 14.02
CA VAL A 471 -32.34 3.21 13.42
C VAL A 471 -32.00 1.81 13.91
N ALA A 472 -32.99 1.12 14.44
CA ALA A 472 -32.83 -0.29 14.77
C ALA A 472 -32.43 -1.08 13.52
N SER A 473 -31.39 -1.85 13.64
CA SER A 473 -30.88 -2.74 12.59
C SER A 473 -30.48 -4.09 13.21
N PRO A 474 -31.45 -4.79 13.84
CA PRO A 474 -31.16 -6.09 14.44
C PRO A 474 -30.88 -7.12 13.35
N MET A 475 -29.95 -7.98 13.61
CA MET A 475 -29.76 -9.14 12.74
C MET A 475 -30.83 -10.20 13.04
N PRO A 476 -31.57 -10.69 12.00
CA PRO A 476 -32.53 -11.76 12.21
C PRO A 476 -31.87 -12.99 12.84
N PRO A 477 -32.56 -13.75 13.70
CA PRO A 477 -32.01 -14.99 14.24
C PRO A 477 -31.67 -15.96 13.12
N ALA A 478 -30.60 -16.74 13.29
CA ALA A 478 -30.31 -17.81 12.36
C ALA A 478 -31.45 -18.85 12.39
N PRO A 479 -31.89 -19.38 11.23
CA PRO A 479 -32.96 -20.38 11.18
C PRO A 479 -32.52 -21.63 11.95
N ALA A 480 -33.30 -22.04 12.94
CA ALA A 480 -32.98 -23.20 13.79
C ALA A 480 -32.86 -24.52 12.99
N ASN A 481 -33.55 -24.60 11.87
CA ASN A 481 -33.61 -25.79 10.99
C ASN A 481 -33.21 -25.48 9.55
N ALA A 482 -32.17 -24.63 9.36
CA ALA A 482 -31.68 -24.37 8.00
C ALA A 482 -31.21 -25.69 7.35
N PRO A 483 -31.63 -25.99 6.11
CA PRO A 483 -31.15 -27.17 5.44
C PRO A 483 -29.64 -27.07 5.21
N LYS A 484 -28.91 -28.10 5.61
CA LYS A 484 -27.49 -28.18 5.30
C LYS A 484 -27.33 -28.43 3.81
N LEU A 485 -26.74 -27.49 3.11
CA LEU A 485 -26.44 -27.63 1.70
C LEU A 485 -25.21 -28.53 1.51
N ASP A 486 -25.29 -29.41 0.50
CA ASP A 486 -24.17 -30.30 0.16
C ASP A 486 -23.24 -29.60 -0.83
N LEU A 487 -22.08 -29.18 -0.34
CA LEU A 487 -21.09 -28.44 -1.14
C LEU A 487 -20.56 -29.24 -2.33
N ALA A 488 -20.39 -30.57 -2.16
CA ALA A 488 -19.91 -31.42 -3.25
C ALA A 488 -20.99 -31.56 -4.35
N ARG A 489 -22.25 -31.63 -3.95
CA ARG A 489 -23.38 -31.66 -4.90
C ARG A 489 -23.50 -30.33 -5.65
N ILE A 490 -23.34 -29.18 -4.97
CA ILE A 490 -23.36 -27.88 -5.62
C ILE A 490 -22.20 -27.76 -6.63
N ALA A 491 -21.01 -28.19 -6.26
CA ALA A 491 -19.84 -28.17 -7.14
C ALA A 491 -19.99 -29.05 -8.38
N ALA A 492 -20.78 -30.12 -8.28
CA ALA A 492 -21.09 -31.01 -9.41
C ALA A 492 -22.20 -30.48 -10.33
N LEU A 493 -22.96 -29.48 -9.92
CA LEU A 493 -24.03 -28.89 -10.72
C LEU A 493 -23.46 -28.03 -11.86
N LYS A 494 -24.08 -28.09 -13.02
CA LYS A 494 -23.77 -27.21 -14.14
C LYS A 494 -24.42 -25.83 -13.88
N GLY A 495 -23.61 -24.86 -13.53
CA GLY A 495 -24.02 -23.45 -13.37
C GLY A 495 -24.34 -22.79 -14.72
N ASP A 496 -25.28 -21.84 -14.70
CA ASP A 496 -25.66 -21.02 -15.84
C ASP A 496 -25.52 -19.55 -15.48
N ALA A 497 -24.59 -18.84 -16.13
CA ALA A 497 -24.30 -17.45 -15.83
C ALA A 497 -25.48 -16.49 -16.08
N LYS A 498 -26.40 -16.82 -17.01
CA LYS A 498 -27.58 -15.98 -17.26
C LYS A 498 -28.59 -16.09 -16.12
N ARG A 499 -28.84 -17.30 -15.62
CA ARG A 499 -29.66 -17.49 -14.41
C ARG A 499 -28.97 -16.90 -13.19
N GLY A 500 -27.64 -17.03 -13.09
CA GLY A 500 -26.82 -16.43 -12.04
C GLY A 500 -26.93 -14.92 -12.00
N ALA A 501 -26.96 -14.24 -13.14
CA ALA A 501 -27.17 -12.80 -13.24
C ALA A 501 -28.54 -12.34 -12.67
N ILE A 502 -29.52 -13.21 -12.66
CA ILE A 502 -30.84 -12.94 -12.04
C ILE A 502 -30.78 -13.26 -10.54
N ALA A 503 -30.23 -14.44 -10.18
CA ALA A 503 -30.18 -14.91 -8.81
C ALA A 503 -29.30 -14.02 -7.90
N ILE A 504 -28.28 -13.36 -8.45
CA ILE A 504 -27.38 -12.45 -7.70
C ILE A 504 -28.07 -11.16 -7.25
N GLY A 505 -29.30 -10.89 -7.71
CA GLY A 505 -30.03 -9.68 -7.36
C GLY A 505 -30.16 -9.43 -5.85
N THR A 506 -30.30 -10.48 -5.05
CA THR A 506 -30.36 -10.39 -3.59
C THR A 506 -29.00 -9.97 -2.97
N CYS A 507 -27.89 -10.24 -3.65
CA CYS A 507 -26.54 -9.92 -3.16
C CYS A 507 -26.26 -8.42 -3.21
N TYR A 508 -26.92 -7.65 -4.11
CA TYR A 508 -26.74 -6.20 -4.25
C TYR A 508 -27.13 -5.41 -3.00
N THR A 509 -27.91 -5.99 -2.11
CA THR A 509 -28.28 -5.35 -0.82
C THR A 509 -27.09 -5.24 0.13
N CYS A 510 -26.04 -6.03 -0.11
CA CYS A 510 -24.85 -6.08 0.74
C CYS A 510 -23.53 -5.94 -0.03
N HIS A 511 -23.49 -6.30 -1.30
CA HIS A 511 -22.27 -6.33 -2.10
C HIS A 511 -22.33 -5.38 -3.30
N ARG A 512 -21.16 -4.80 -3.63
CA ARG A 512 -20.96 -4.11 -4.89
C ARG A 512 -20.55 -5.09 -5.98
N ILE A 513 -21.10 -4.92 -7.19
CA ILE A 513 -20.71 -5.66 -8.39
C ILE A 513 -20.74 -4.66 -9.56
N GLY A 514 -19.57 -4.28 -10.08
CA GLY A 514 -19.44 -3.19 -11.02
C GLY A 514 -19.93 -1.86 -10.42
N ALA A 515 -20.86 -1.20 -11.11
CA ALA A 515 -21.48 0.03 -10.64
C ALA A 515 -22.74 -0.20 -9.77
N ALA A 516 -23.20 -1.44 -9.62
CA ALA A 516 -24.43 -1.77 -8.92
C ALA A 516 -24.17 -2.26 -7.49
N GLY A 517 -25.19 -2.16 -6.63
CA GLY A 517 -25.16 -2.65 -5.26
C GLY A 517 -24.61 -1.65 -4.26
N VAL A 518 -24.30 -2.12 -3.04
CA VAL A 518 -23.85 -1.31 -1.92
C VAL A 518 -22.51 -1.81 -1.38
N ASP A 519 -21.75 -0.88 -0.82
CA ASP A 519 -20.48 -1.16 -0.16
C ASP A 519 -20.74 -1.51 1.32
N PHE A 520 -21.11 -2.77 1.58
CA PHE A 520 -21.26 -3.32 2.93
C PHE A 520 -20.45 -4.59 3.10
N GLY A 521 -20.64 -5.60 2.27
CA GLY A 521 -19.78 -6.78 2.17
C GLY A 521 -18.61 -6.55 1.20
N PRO A 522 -17.77 -7.59 0.97
CA PRO A 522 -16.71 -7.53 -0.04
C PRO A 522 -17.24 -7.15 -1.43
N ASP A 523 -16.43 -6.40 -2.19
CA ASP A 523 -16.74 -6.10 -3.59
C ASP A 523 -16.56 -7.38 -4.44
N LEU A 524 -17.63 -7.83 -5.07
CA LEU A 524 -17.64 -9.07 -5.85
C LEU A 524 -17.22 -8.88 -7.31
N THR A 525 -16.97 -7.67 -7.78
CA THR A 525 -16.61 -7.36 -9.18
C THR A 525 -15.39 -8.14 -9.65
N THR A 526 -14.35 -8.16 -8.85
CA THR A 526 -13.11 -8.88 -9.14
C THR A 526 -12.97 -10.17 -8.33
N TYR A 527 -13.64 -10.25 -7.20
CA TYR A 527 -13.54 -11.33 -6.25
C TYR A 527 -13.93 -12.68 -6.87
N GLY A 528 -15.00 -12.71 -7.67
CA GLY A 528 -15.45 -13.93 -8.35
C GLY A 528 -14.40 -14.53 -9.28
N LYS A 529 -13.64 -13.68 -9.99
CA LYS A 529 -12.52 -14.13 -10.82
C LYS A 529 -11.33 -14.62 -10.01
N GLN A 530 -11.13 -14.02 -8.85
CA GLN A 530 -9.97 -14.28 -7.99
C GLN A 530 -10.10 -15.57 -7.17
N GLN A 531 -11.32 -16.07 -6.92
CA GLN A 531 -11.55 -17.24 -6.09
C GLN A 531 -11.92 -18.47 -6.91
N THR A 532 -11.62 -19.67 -6.39
CA THR A 532 -12.11 -20.92 -6.98
C THR A 532 -13.62 -21.05 -6.81
N ALA A 533 -14.25 -21.87 -7.65
CA ALA A 533 -15.67 -22.16 -7.53
C ALA A 533 -16.02 -22.72 -6.14
N ASP A 534 -15.20 -23.63 -5.60
CA ASP A 534 -15.43 -24.27 -4.31
C ASP A 534 -15.44 -23.26 -3.15
N ILE A 535 -14.55 -22.25 -3.19
CA ILE A 535 -14.51 -21.19 -2.18
C ILE A 535 -15.76 -20.30 -2.28
N LEU A 536 -16.17 -19.94 -3.50
CA LEU A 536 -17.38 -19.16 -3.70
C LEU A 536 -18.62 -19.94 -3.23
N ILE A 537 -18.70 -21.23 -3.54
CA ILE A 537 -19.77 -22.13 -3.07
C ILE A 537 -19.79 -22.14 -1.53
N GLN A 538 -18.63 -22.36 -0.90
CA GLN A 538 -18.52 -22.40 0.56
C GLN A 538 -18.92 -21.07 1.20
N ALA A 539 -18.40 -19.94 0.69
CA ALA A 539 -18.69 -18.62 1.22
C ALA A 539 -20.19 -18.27 1.13
N ILE A 540 -20.87 -18.72 0.08
CA ILE A 540 -22.31 -18.49 -0.08
C ILE A 540 -23.11 -19.50 0.75
N ALA A 541 -22.75 -20.79 0.72
CA ALA A 541 -23.51 -21.85 1.36
C ALA A 541 -23.34 -21.91 2.88
N GLN A 542 -22.20 -21.43 3.40
CA GLN A 542 -21.83 -21.52 4.82
C GLN A 542 -21.16 -20.20 5.29
N PRO A 543 -21.84 -19.04 5.24
CA PRO A 543 -21.24 -17.73 5.43
C PRO A 543 -20.65 -17.50 6.82
N SER A 544 -21.10 -18.26 7.81
CA SER A 544 -20.62 -18.17 9.20
C SER A 544 -19.43 -19.09 9.50
N GLN A 545 -19.06 -19.99 8.57
CA GLN A 545 -17.94 -20.91 8.78
C GLN A 545 -16.61 -20.16 8.77
N THR A 546 -16.54 -19.12 7.96
CA THR A 546 -15.34 -18.30 7.79
C THR A 546 -15.72 -16.85 7.58
N ILE A 547 -15.20 -15.97 8.41
CA ILE A 547 -15.43 -14.53 8.35
C ILE A 547 -14.08 -13.87 8.11
N SER A 548 -13.94 -13.18 6.99
CA SER A 548 -12.72 -12.45 6.66
C SER A 548 -12.47 -11.32 7.66
N HIS A 549 -11.20 -11.06 7.95
CA HIS A 549 -10.81 -9.95 8.80
C HIS A 549 -11.37 -8.63 8.27
N GLY A 550 -11.84 -7.77 9.20
CA GLY A 550 -12.51 -6.51 8.84
C GLY A 550 -14.00 -6.61 8.50
N PHE A 551 -14.56 -7.83 8.37
CA PHE A 551 -15.98 -8.06 8.13
C PHE A 551 -16.70 -8.69 9.34
N GLU A 552 -16.06 -8.69 10.50
CA GLU A 552 -16.64 -9.20 11.73
C GLU A 552 -17.80 -8.30 12.19
N GLY A 553 -18.89 -8.96 12.56
CA GLY A 553 -20.08 -8.28 13.08
C GLY A 553 -19.93 -7.88 14.55
N SER A 554 -20.55 -6.75 14.88
CA SER A 554 -20.79 -6.31 16.25
C SER A 554 -22.26 -5.98 16.45
N GLU A 555 -22.76 -6.21 17.66
CA GLU A 555 -24.08 -5.82 18.08
C GLU A 555 -23.97 -4.79 19.19
N VAL A 556 -24.67 -3.69 19.03
CA VAL A 556 -24.73 -2.56 19.95
C VAL A 556 -26.18 -2.45 20.46
N THR A 557 -26.36 -2.51 21.76
CA THR A 557 -27.65 -2.18 22.40
C THR A 557 -27.54 -0.79 23.00
N THR A 558 -28.46 0.09 22.62
CA THR A 558 -28.50 1.45 23.14
C THR A 558 -29.20 1.52 24.48
N THR A 559 -29.03 2.64 25.21
CA THR A 559 -29.68 2.88 26.53
C THR A 559 -31.20 2.98 26.44
N ASP A 560 -31.74 3.27 25.28
CA ASP A 560 -33.17 3.28 24.95
C ASP A 560 -33.65 1.97 24.30
N GLY A 561 -32.81 0.92 24.33
CA GLY A 561 -33.18 -0.45 23.94
C GLY A 561 -33.13 -0.75 22.45
N LEU A 562 -32.61 0.15 21.60
CA LEU A 562 -32.42 -0.16 20.19
C LEU A 562 -31.26 -1.13 20.00
N VAL A 563 -31.44 -2.12 19.11
CA VAL A 563 -30.38 -3.05 18.69
C VAL A 563 -29.88 -2.65 17.31
N ILE A 564 -28.58 -2.43 17.20
CA ILE A 564 -27.87 -2.03 15.98
C ILE A 564 -26.78 -3.05 15.72
N THR A 565 -26.90 -3.80 14.62
CA THR A 565 -25.91 -4.80 14.22
C THR A 565 -25.22 -4.35 12.93
N GLY A 566 -23.89 -4.48 12.88
CA GLY A 566 -23.11 -4.09 11.72
C GLY A 566 -21.62 -4.29 11.90
N MET A 567 -20.83 -3.81 10.93
CA MET A 567 -19.38 -3.74 11.03
C MET A 567 -18.98 -2.49 11.81
N ARG A 568 -18.15 -2.67 12.79
CA ARG A 568 -17.59 -1.57 13.58
C ARG A 568 -16.40 -0.96 12.82
N LEU A 569 -16.54 0.30 12.41
CA LEU A 569 -15.51 1.02 11.68
C LEU A 569 -14.57 1.82 12.60
N SER A 570 -15.04 2.18 13.80
CA SER A 570 -14.26 2.98 14.77
C SER A 570 -14.71 2.68 16.19
N ASP A 571 -13.77 2.75 17.12
CA ASP A 571 -14.03 2.71 18.58
C ASP A 571 -14.02 4.11 19.21
N SER A 572 -14.02 5.17 18.41
CA SER A 572 -14.05 6.56 18.85
C SER A 572 -15.42 6.94 19.46
N ASP A 573 -15.56 8.16 19.95
CA ASP A 573 -16.85 8.75 20.31
C ASP A 573 -17.19 9.84 19.29
N PRO A 574 -18.26 9.63 18.48
CA PRO A 574 -19.17 8.49 18.47
C PRO A 574 -18.57 7.21 17.89
N LEU A 575 -19.10 6.06 18.31
CA LEU A 575 -18.88 4.79 17.62
C LEU A 575 -19.45 4.91 16.21
N ILE A 576 -18.68 4.50 15.21
CA ILE A 576 -19.13 4.42 13.81
C ILE A 576 -19.39 2.95 13.49
N ILE A 577 -20.63 2.63 13.13
CA ILE A 577 -21.06 1.28 12.77
C ILE A 577 -21.73 1.31 11.39
N LYS A 578 -21.29 0.44 10.50
CA LYS A 578 -21.85 0.27 9.16
C LYS A 578 -22.80 -0.91 9.17
N CYS A 579 -24.09 -0.63 8.96
CA CYS A 579 -25.17 -1.60 8.98
C CYS A 579 -25.47 -2.12 7.57
N MET A 580 -26.28 -3.17 7.51
CA MET A 580 -26.80 -3.72 6.25
C MET A 580 -27.39 -2.62 5.37
N GLY A 581 -27.23 -2.78 4.05
CA GLY A 581 -27.61 -1.74 3.10
C GLY A 581 -26.61 -0.58 3.00
N GLY A 582 -25.42 -0.72 3.63
CA GLY A 582 -24.39 0.32 3.62
C GLY A 582 -24.68 1.53 4.52
N ILE A 583 -25.71 1.45 5.35
CA ILE A 583 -26.13 2.55 6.24
C ILE A 583 -25.10 2.72 7.35
N VAL A 584 -24.49 3.90 7.40
CA VAL A 584 -23.54 4.24 8.46
C VAL A 584 -24.28 4.99 9.58
N GLN A 585 -24.18 4.47 10.81
CA GLN A 585 -24.72 5.11 11.98
C GLN A 585 -23.59 5.57 12.91
N THR A 586 -23.77 6.75 13.50
CA THR A 586 -22.86 7.31 14.49
C THR A 586 -23.54 7.24 15.85
N VAL A 587 -23.09 6.32 16.69
CA VAL A 587 -23.71 6.06 17.99
C VAL A 587 -22.87 6.73 19.09
N PRO A 588 -23.40 7.81 19.73
CA PRO A 588 -22.69 8.43 20.86
C PRO A 588 -22.44 7.41 21.97
N LYS A 589 -21.22 7.35 22.51
CA LYS A 589 -20.86 6.35 23.53
C LYS A 589 -21.78 6.39 24.75
N LYS A 590 -22.24 7.58 25.16
CA LYS A 590 -23.21 7.74 26.25
C LYS A 590 -24.56 7.06 26.00
N ARG A 591 -24.89 6.74 24.76
CA ARG A 591 -26.12 6.01 24.38
C ARG A 591 -25.90 4.51 24.23
N ILE A 592 -24.70 3.99 24.45
CA ILE A 592 -24.39 2.56 24.37
C ILE A 592 -24.58 1.94 25.76
N ALA A 593 -25.55 1.03 25.89
CA ALA A 593 -25.73 0.21 27.08
C ALA A 593 -24.80 -1.00 27.06
N SER A 594 -24.68 -1.68 25.93
CA SER A 594 -23.76 -2.81 25.73
C SER A 594 -23.28 -2.92 24.29
N MET A 595 -22.14 -3.55 24.12
CA MET A 595 -21.57 -3.86 22.80
C MET A 595 -20.88 -5.21 22.87
N GLN A 596 -21.14 -6.07 21.89
CA GLN A 596 -20.52 -7.39 21.79
C GLN A 596 -20.16 -7.73 20.33
N LYS A 597 -19.09 -8.51 20.14
CA LYS A 597 -18.77 -9.10 18.85
C LYS A 597 -19.68 -10.31 18.59
N LEU A 598 -20.13 -10.46 17.34
CA LEU A 598 -20.85 -11.65 16.90
C LEU A 598 -19.87 -12.81 16.73
N LYS A 599 -19.73 -13.64 17.77
CA LYS A 599 -18.81 -14.78 17.71
C LYS A 599 -19.41 -15.89 16.83
N GLY A 600 -18.64 -16.34 15.82
CA GLY A 600 -19.02 -17.44 14.94
C GLY A 600 -20.27 -17.20 14.10
N ARG A 601 -20.63 -15.93 13.88
CA ARG A 601 -21.78 -15.55 13.06
C ARG A 601 -21.43 -14.42 12.09
N SER A 602 -21.60 -14.68 10.81
CA SER A 602 -21.41 -13.69 9.74
C SER A 602 -22.56 -12.68 9.72
N LEU A 603 -22.28 -11.47 9.22
CA LEU A 603 -23.29 -10.50 8.82
C LEU A 603 -24.00 -10.89 7.51
N MET A 604 -23.41 -11.80 6.74
CA MET A 604 -24.05 -12.39 5.57
C MET A 604 -25.11 -13.40 6.03
N PHE A 605 -26.28 -13.34 5.41
CA PHE A 605 -27.40 -14.24 5.72
C PHE A 605 -27.16 -15.66 5.23
N GLU A 606 -27.74 -16.62 5.94
CA GLU A 606 -27.80 -18.00 5.51
C GLU A 606 -28.58 -18.13 4.18
N PRO A 607 -28.17 -19.03 3.27
CA PRO A 607 -28.80 -19.18 1.94
C PRO A 607 -30.33 -19.34 1.98
N SER A 608 -30.84 -20.06 2.97
CA SER A 608 -32.28 -20.27 3.16
C SER A 608 -33.05 -18.97 3.43
N MET A 609 -32.42 -17.98 4.07
CA MET A 609 -33.01 -16.67 4.32
C MET A 609 -33.05 -15.80 3.05
N LEU A 610 -32.18 -16.11 2.08
CA LEU A 610 -32.10 -15.43 0.80
C LEU A 610 -32.87 -16.16 -0.31
N GLY A 611 -33.54 -17.28 0.01
CA GLY A 611 -34.24 -18.12 -0.95
C GLY A 611 -33.32 -18.85 -1.94
N LEU A 612 -32.04 -19.01 -1.59
CA LEU A 612 -31.05 -19.65 -2.45
C LEU A 612 -31.14 -21.18 -2.36
N THR A 613 -31.17 -21.82 -3.52
CA THR A 613 -31.08 -23.28 -3.69
C THR A 613 -29.66 -23.66 -4.11
N GLU A 614 -29.33 -24.94 -4.06
CA GLU A 614 -28.05 -25.47 -4.56
C GLU A 614 -27.81 -25.08 -6.03
N GLN A 615 -28.84 -25.14 -6.87
CA GLN A 615 -28.71 -24.74 -8.27
C GLN A 615 -28.50 -23.22 -8.42
N SER A 616 -29.22 -22.41 -7.66
CA SER A 616 -29.01 -20.94 -7.73
C SER A 616 -27.61 -20.54 -7.24
N ILE A 617 -27.03 -21.25 -6.28
CA ILE A 617 -25.64 -21.02 -5.85
C ILE A 617 -24.67 -21.38 -6.99
N ALA A 618 -24.83 -22.53 -7.64
CA ALA A 618 -24.02 -22.92 -8.80
C ALA A 618 -24.12 -21.89 -9.94
N ASP A 619 -25.33 -21.38 -10.20
CA ASP A 619 -25.58 -20.34 -11.21
C ASP A 619 -24.92 -18.99 -10.85
N ILE A 620 -25.02 -18.55 -9.59
CA ILE A 620 -24.34 -17.34 -9.08
C ILE A 620 -22.83 -17.48 -9.24
N VAL A 621 -22.26 -18.62 -8.88
CA VAL A 621 -20.83 -18.88 -9.03
C VAL A 621 -20.40 -18.81 -10.49
N ALA A 622 -21.18 -19.42 -11.41
CA ALA A 622 -20.90 -19.32 -12.84
C ALA A 622 -20.94 -17.87 -13.36
N TYR A 623 -21.86 -17.05 -12.86
CA TYR A 623 -21.93 -15.62 -13.19
C TYR A 623 -20.71 -14.86 -12.66
N LEU A 624 -20.35 -15.02 -11.39
CA LEU A 624 -19.21 -14.35 -10.76
C LEU A 624 -17.87 -14.71 -11.43
N LYS A 625 -17.72 -15.95 -11.89
CA LYS A 625 -16.53 -16.40 -12.64
C LYS A 625 -16.45 -15.81 -14.05
N GLY A 626 -17.57 -15.38 -14.60
CA GLY A 626 -17.68 -14.78 -15.93
C GLY A 626 -17.55 -13.24 -15.96
N LEU A 627 -17.58 -12.57 -14.79
CA LEU A 627 -17.39 -11.11 -14.70
C LEU A 627 -15.96 -10.73 -15.08
#